data_0e0d0a4592fbeaa2fbbb20b41172b902
#
_entry.id   0e0d0a4592fbeaa2fbbb20b41172b902
#
_cell.length_a   1.000
_cell.length_b   1.000
_cell.length_c   1.000
_cell.angle_alpha   90.00
_cell.angle_beta   90.00
_cell.angle_gamma   90.00
#
_symmetry.space_group_name_H-M   'P 1'
#
loop_
_entity.id
_entity.type
_entity.pdbx_description
1 polymer ?
#
loop_
_entity_poly.entity_id
_entity_poly.type
_entity_poly.pdbx_seq_one_letter_code
_entity_poly.pdbx_strand_id
1 'polypeptide(L)'
;MSTNNIADSPVANVHLENNSEIIAEKFDEACKRALETIGLEAVRNAVINITDQYKAVDTGLLRNSIAYALSGQKANIDKYEADKSSIVKDEQGNTTQEVRSGKYAGTAPNEDGEQPKTVYIGSNVSYATYVELGTYKMAARPFLKMAITENTEQYKKILEDEMKKG
;
A
#
# COMPACT_ATOMS: atom_id res chain seq x y z
N MET A 1 -66.74 -33.86 -28.81
CA MET A 1 -66.19 -32.85 -27.93
C MET A 1 -64.80 -33.30 -27.54
N SER A 2 -63.76 -32.74 -28.20
CA SER A 2 -62.38 -33.06 -27.90
C SER A 2 -61.91 -32.21 -26.72
N THR A 3 -61.61 -32.84 -25.61
CA THR A 3 -60.92 -32.19 -24.49
C THR A 3 -59.43 -32.12 -24.81
N ASN A 4 -58.94 -30.93 -25.16
CA ASN A 4 -57.52 -30.68 -25.28
C ASN A 4 -56.86 -30.76 -23.89
N ASN A 5 -56.09 -31.82 -23.69
CA ASN A 5 -55.30 -32.01 -22.50
C ASN A 5 -54.05 -31.14 -22.61
N ILE A 6 -53.96 -30.09 -21.81
CA ILE A 6 -52.83 -29.15 -21.75
C ILE A 6 -51.63 -29.75 -20.98
N ALA A 7 -51.70 -31.05 -20.62
CA ALA A 7 -50.73 -31.71 -19.75
C ALA A 7 -49.40 -32.16 -20.41
N ASP A 8 -49.23 -31.91 -21.73
CA ASP A 8 -48.08 -32.44 -22.47
C ASP A 8 -47.22 -31.37 -23.14
N SER A 9 -47.21 -30.16 -22.59
CA SER A 9 -46.25 -29.15 -22.99
C SER A 9 -44.94 -29.36 -22.22
N PRO A 10 -43.77 -29.41 -22.88
CA PRO A 10 -42.52 -29.51 -22.17
C PRO A 10 -42.34 -28.26 -21.31
N VAL A 11 -42.42 -28.41 -20.00
CA VAL A 11 -42.10 -27.35 -19.04
C VAL A 11 -40.60 -27.21 -19.02
N ALA A 12 -40.07 -26.12 -19.58
CA ALA A 12 -38.66 -25.80 -19.44
C ALA A 12 -38.40 -25.44 -17.97
N ASN A 13 -37.75 -26.31 -17.25
CA ASN A 13 -37.25 -26.01 -15.91
C ASN A 13 -36.05 -25.10 -16.04
N VAL A 14 -36.19 -23.82 -15.72
CA VAL A 14 -35.09 -22.88 -15.61
C VAL A 14 -34.55 -22.98 -14.19
N HIS A 15 -33.36 -23.53 -14.04
CA HIS A 15 -32.62 -23.52 -12.78
C HIS A 15 -31.74 -22.26 -12.73
N LEU A 16 -32.04 -21.36 -11.78
CA LEU A 16 -31.24 -20.15 -11.53
C LEU A 16 -30.32 -20.41 -10.34
N GLU A 17 -29.02 -20.47 -10.60
CA GLU A 17 -28.00 -20.49 -9.54
C GLU A 17 -27.60 -19.06 -9.18
N ASN A 18 -27.68 -18.73 -7.91
CA ASN A 18 -27.22 -17.44 -7.40
C ASN A 18 -25.78 -17.55 -6.93
N ASN A 19 -24.86 -17.11 -7.76
CA ASN A 19 -23.41 -17.13 -7.48
C ASN A 19 -22.88 -15.77 -6.97
N SER A 20 -23.77 -14.88 -6.51
CA SER A 20 -23.39 -13.51 -6.12
C SER A 20 -22.36 -13.47 -4.98
N GLU A 21 -22.44 -14.37 -4.01
CA GLU A 21 -21.48 -14.46 -2.89
C GLU A 21 -20.09 -14.86 -3.38
N ILE A 22 -20.01 -15.88 -4.24
CA ILE A 22 -18.74 -16.34 -4.83
C ILE A 22 -18.10 -15.24 -5.68
N ILE A 23 -18.90 -14.49 -6.42
CA ILE A 23 -18.41 -13.37 -7.24
C ILE A 23 -17.89 -12.25 -6.34
N ALA A 24 -18.61 -11.92 -5.27
CA ALA A 24 -18.19 -10.89 -4.31
C ALA A 24 -16.87 -11.26 -3.62
N GLU A 25 -16.72 -12.51 -3.16
CA GLU A 25 -15.51 -13.00 -2.53
C GLU A 25 -14.30 -12.93 -3.48
N LYS A 26 -14.46 -13.41 -4.71
CA LYS A 26 -13.39 -13.32 -5.73
C LYS A 26 -13.01 -11.89 -6.07
N PHE A 27 -13.99 -10.99 -6.11
CA PHE A 27 -13.76 -9.57 -6.34
C PHE A 27 -12.94 -8.95 -5.19
N ASP A 28 -13.29 -9.24 -3.95
CA ASP A 28 -12.58 -8.75 -2.77
C ASP A 28 -11.14 -9.27 -2.72
N GLU A 29 -10.92 -10.54 -3.05
CA GLU A 29 -9.58 -11.11 -3.17
C GLU A 29 -8.75 -10.43 -4.28
N ALA A 30 -9.35 -10.17 -5.44
CA ALA A 30 -8.68 -9.47 -6.54
C ALA A 30 -8.32 -8.03 -6.15
N CYS A 31 -9.23 -7.32 -5.48
CA CYS A 31 -8.97 -5.99 -4.93
C CYS A 31 -7.79 -6.01 -3.94
N LYS A 32 -7.77 -6.97 -3.02
CA LYS A 32 -6.69 -7.09 -2.05
C LYS A 32 -5.34 -7.31 -2.72
N ARG A 33 -5.23 -8.25 -3.67
CA ARG A 33 -3.99 -8.48 -4.43
C ARG A 33 -3.53 -7.24 -5.18
N ALA A 34 -4.48 -6.51 -5.80
CA ALA A 34 -4.18 -5.27 -6.50
C ALA A 34 -3.62 -4.20 -5.54
N LEU A 35 -4.24 -4.02 -4.37
CA LEU A 35 -3.79 -3.05 -3.37
C LEU A 35 -2.41 -3.40 -2.79
N GLU A 36 -2.12 -4.68 -2.57
CA GLU A 36 -0.78 -5.13 -2.15
C GLU A 36 0.28 -4.79 -3.21
N THR A 37 -0.02 -5.06 -4.48
CA THR A 37 0.87 -4.74 -5.60
C THR A 37 1.07 -3.24 -5.76
N ILE A 38 0.00 -2.45 -5.66
CA ILE A 38 0.05 -0.98 -5.68
C ILE A 38 0.89 -0.46 -4.51
N GLY A 39 0.70 -1.01 -3.30
CA GLY A 39 1.48 -0.64 -2.12
C GLY A 39 2.97 -0.86 -2.31
N LEU A 40 3.37 -2.01 -2.84
CA LEU A 40 4.77 -2.32 -3.16
C LEU A 40 5.36 -1.36 -4.20
N GLU A 41 4.64 -1.09 -5.30
CA GLU A 41 5.10 -0.16 -6.33
C GLU A 41 5.15 1.28 -5.82
N ALA A 42 4.22 1.69 -4.96
CA ALA A 42 4.24 3.02 -4.36
C ALA A 42 5.44 3.22 -3.42
N VAL A 43 5.77 2.22 -2.62
CA VAL A 43 6.99 2.22 -1.80
C VAL A 43 8.24 2.31 -2.68
N ARG A 44 8.32 1.50 -3.74
CA ARG A 44 9.43 1.53 -4.70
C ARG A 44 9.60 2.92 -5.32
N ASN A 45 8.53 3.53 -5.81
CA ASN A 45 8.54 4.86 -6.41
C ASN A 45 8.98 5.93 -5.39
N ALA A 46 8.51 5.84 -4.14
CA ALA A 46 8.95 6.75 -3.07
C ALA A 46 10.44 6.60 -2.74
N VAL A 47 10.95 5.38 -2.74
CA VAL A 47 12.40 5.09 -2.56
C VAL A 47 13.21 5.68 -3.71
N ILE A 48 12.76 5.53 -4.96
CA ILE A 48 13.42 6.12 -6.14
C ILE A 48 13.45 7.65 -6.02
N ASN A 49 12.33 8.28 -5.65
CA ASN A 49 12.26 9.72 -5.49
C ASN A 49 13.27 10.23 -4.45
N ILE A 50 13.40 9.58 -3.29
CA ILE A 50 14.39 9.95 -2.27
C ILE A 50 15.82 9.75 -2.78
N THR A 51 16.10 8.63 -3.45
CA THR A 51 17.45 8.21 -3.80
C THR A 51 17.97 8.96 -5.02
N ASP A 52 17.20 8.94 -6.09
CA ASP A 52 17.67 9.37 -7.40
C ASP A 52 17.29 10.83 -7.70
N GLN A 53 16.05 11.19 -7.43
CA GLN A 53 15.54 12.52 -7.75
C GLN A 53 16.04 13.57 -6.75
N TYR A 54 15.89 13.31 -5.46
CA TYR A 54 16.26 14.28 -4.43
C TYR A 54 17.65 14.07 -3.86
N LYS A 55 18.29 12.93 -4.09
CA LYS A 55 19.58 12.55 -3.52
C LYS A 55 19.64 12.82 -2.01
N ALA A 56 18.54 12.51 -1.33
CA ALA A 56 18.30 12.85 0.07
C ALA A 56 18.68 11.71 1.03
N VAL A 57 19.47 10.76 0.57
CA VAL A 57 19.93 9.63 1.38
C VAL A 57 21.22 10.03 2.10
N ASP A 58 21.15 10.14 3.43
CA ASP A 58 22.32 10.30 4.31
C ASP A 58 22.71 8.94 4.90
N THR A 59 21.99 8.49 5.92
CA THR A 59 22.24 7.20 6.57
C THR A 59 21.45 6.03 5.98
N GLY A 60 20.50 6.30 5.10
CA GLY A 60 19.56 5.32 4.56
C GLY A 60 18.36 5.04 5.45
N LEU A 61 18.29 5.59 6.66
CA LEU A 61 17.22 5.31 7.62
C LEU A 61 15.83 5.64 7.06
N LEU A 62 15.64 6.84 6.51
CA LEU A 62 14.36 7.26 5.93
C LEU A 62 13.96 6.37 4.76
N ARG A 63 14.88 6.10 3.84
CA ARG A 63 14.64 5.23 2.69
C ARG A 63 14.15 3.84 3.12
N ASN A 64 14.83 3.24 4.08
CA ASN A 64 14.54 1.89 4.56
C ASN A 64 13.29 1.82 5.44
N SER A 65 12.81 2.97 5.94
CA SER A 65 11.59 3.09 6.75
C SER A 65 10.31 3.28 5.94
N ILE A 66 10.40 3.42 4.61
CA ILE A 66 9.20 3.57 3.78
C ILE A 66 8.50 2.22 3.69
N ALA A 67 7.23 2.19 4.05
CA ALA A 67 6.41 0.99 4.05
C ALA A 67 4.99 1.28 3.58
N TYR A 68 4.26 0.24 3.25
CA TYR A 68 2.82 0.33 3.02
C TYR A 68 2.05 -0.52 4.05
N ALA A 69 0.79 -0.21 4.23
CA ALA A 69 -0.16 -1.02 4.97
C ALA A 69 -1.52 -0.97 4.30
N LEU A 70 -2.23 -2.08 4.27
CA LEU A 70 -3.63 -2.08 3.88
C LEU A 70 -4.49 -1.63 5.05
N SER A 71 -5.68 -1.10 4.77
CA SER A 71 -6.68 -0.76 5.77
C SER A 71 -6.87 -1.91 6.76
N GLY A 72 -6.80 -1.60 8.06
CA GLY A 72 -6.91 -2.59 9.14
C GLY A 72 -5.71 -3.53 9.34
N GLN A 73 -4.64 -3.41 8.56
CA GLN A 73 -3.48 -4.30 8.62
C GLN A 73 -2.22 -3.58 9.13
N LYS A 74 -1.23 -4.35 9.54
CA LYS A 74 0.10 -3.86 9.89
C LYS A 74 0.89 -3.50 8.64
N ALA A 75 1.92 -2.66 8.81
CA ALA A 75 2.85 -2.35 7.74
C ALA A 75 3.52 -3.63 7.18
N ASN A 76 3.84 -3.63 5.89
CA ASN A 76 4.50 -4.73 5.20
C ASN A 76 5.91 -5.02 5.72
N ILE A 77 6.51 -4.08 6.44
CA ILE A 77 7.75 -4.28 7.20
C ILE A 77 7.51 -3.94 8.66
N ASP A 78 8.08 -4.68 9.58
CA ASP A 78 7.98 -4.44 11.01
C ASP A 78 9.21 -3.71 11.58
N LYS A 79 10.38 -3.91 10.97
CA LYS A 79 11.67 -3.33 11.38
C LYS A 79 12.43 -2.78 10.19
N TYR A 80 13.21 -1.75 10.43
CA TYR A 80 14.13 -1.16 9.48
C TYR A 80 15.38 -0.63 10.16
N GLU A 81 16.47 -0.53 9.44
CA GLU A 81 17.78 -0.13 9.94
C GLU A 81 18.44 0.85 8.96
N ALA A 82 19.31 1.73 9.46
CA ALA A 82 20.12 2.61 8.61
C ALA A 82 21.24 1.81 7.94
N ASP A 83 21.56 2.12 6.70
CA ASP A 83 22.70 1.49 5.97
C ASP A 83 24.05 1.87 6.55
N LYS A 84 24.13 3.07 7.13
CA LYS A 84 25.34 3.64 7.67
C LYS A 84 25.12 4.08 9.11
N SER A 85 26.13 3.91 9.92
CA SER A 85 26.17 4.47 11.26
C SER A 85 26.13 6.00 11.22
N SER A 86 25.40 6.61 12.13
CA SER A 86 25.42 8.04 12.37
C SER A 86 26.41 8.37 13.48
N ILE A 87 27.08 9.51 13.32
CA ILE A 87 27.94 10.05 14.37
C ILE A 87 27.06 10.74 15.39
N VAL A 88 27.07 10.25 16.63
CA VAL A 88 26.32 10.82 17.75
C VAL A 88 27.35 11.27 18.79
N LYS A 89 27.14 12.43 19.41
CA LYS A 89 27.90 12.87 20.55
C LYS A 89 27.17 12.49 21.82
N ASP A 90 27.90 11.88 22.76
CA ASP A 90 27.37 11.62 24.10
C ASP A 90 27.26 12.92 24.92
N GLU A 91 26.72 12.81 26.14
CA GLU A 91 26.58 13.97 27.05
C GLU A 91 27.91 14.57 27.46
N GLN A 92 29.01 13.84 27.31
CA GLN A 92 30.39 14.28 27.60
C GLN A 92 31.08 14.86 26.37
N GLY A 93 30.41 14.86 25.20
CA GLY A 93 30.96 15.38 23.93
C GLY A 93 31.85 14.41 23.16
N ASN A 94 31.95 13.15 23.59
CA ASN A 94 32.67 12.13 22.86
C ASN A 94 31.89 11.67 21.64
N THR A 95 32.56 11.35 20.57
CA THR A 95 31.93 10.90 19.32
C THR A 95 31.76 9.40 19.34
N THR A 96 30.52 8.94 19.23
CA THR A 96 30.21 7.52 19.08
C THR A 96 29.51 7.28 17.73
N GLN A 97 29.66 6.06 17.20
CA GLN A 97 28.93 5.64 16.00
C GLN A 97 27.74 4.79 16.44
N GLU A 98 26.56 5.16 15.99
CA GLU A 98 25.31 4.46 16.28
C GLU A 98 24.62 4.08 14.98
N VAL A 99 24.28 2.79 14.84
CA VAL A 99 23.36 2.33 13.78
C VAL A 99 21.93 2.58 14.26
N ARG A 100 21.23 3.46 13.58
CA ARG A 100 19.84 3.77 13.90
C ARG A 100 18.92 2.72 13.30
N SER A 101 17.98 2.28 14.10
CA SER A 101 16.94 1.35 13.71
C SER A 101 15.57 1.82 14.21
N GLY A 102 14.53 1.28 13.63
CA GLY A 102 13.17 1.54 14.05
C GLY A 102 12.25 0.34 13.80
N LYS A 103 11.03 0.44 14.28
CA LYS A 103 9.98 -0.54 14.03
C LYS A 103 8.64 0.15 13.87
N TYR A 104 7.76 -0.44 13.07
CA TYR A 104 6.37 -0.03 13.02
C TYR A 104 5.61 -0.61 14.21
N ALA A 105 4.72 0.20 14.77
CA ALA A 105 3.81 -0.20 15.82
C ALA A 105 2.38 0.14 15.43
N GLY A 106 1.44 -0.73 15.81
CA GLY A 106 0.03 -0.51 15.51
C GLY A 106 -0.42 -1.07 14.16
N THR A 107 -1.64 -0.72 13.82
CA THR A 107 -2.35 -1.18 12.62
C THR A 107 -2.87 0.05 11.89
N ALA A 108 -2.88 0.01 10.55
CA ALA A 108 -3.47 1.07 9.75
C ALA A 108 -4.97 1.24 10.09
N PRO A 109 -5.53 2.45 9.95
CA PRO A 109 -6.97 2.66 10.16
C PRO A 109 -7.80 1.67 9.34
N ASN A 110 -8.88 1.15 9.93
CA ASN A 110 -9.83 0.30 9.23
C ASN A 110 -11.10 1.11 8.93
N GLU A 111 -11.05 1.88 7.86
CA GLU A 111 -12.16 2.73 7.42
C GLU A 111 -13.06 2.02 6.39
N ASP A 112 -12.57 0.91 5.82
CA ASP A 112 -13.21 0.20 4.71
C ASP A 112 -14.05 -1.01 5.16
N GLY A 113 -14.11 -1.29 6.47
CA GLY A 113 -14.80 -2.44 7.02
C GLY A 113 -13.92 -3.70 7.06
N GLU A 114 -14.51 -4.89 6.80
CA GLU A 114 -13.81 -6.17 6.94
C GLU A 114 -12.75 -6.39 5.86
N GLN A 115 -13.01 -5.93 4.63
CA GLN A 115 -12.09 -6.08 3.50
C GLN A 115 -11.38 -4.77 3.18
N PRO A 116 -10.03 -4.78 3.08
CA PRO A 116 -9.29 -3.57 2.79
C PRO A 116 -9.53 -3.08 1.36
N LYS A 117 -9.90 -1.80 1.22
CA LYS A 117 -10.06 -1.09 -0.07
C LYS A 117 -9.10 0.07 -0.22
N THR A 118 -8.32 0.36 0.82
CA THR A 118 -7.36 1.45 0.87
C THR A 118 -5.97 0.93 1.21
N VAL A 119 -4.96 1.46 0.52
CA VAL A 119 -3.55 1.25 0.83
C VAL A 119 -2.94 2.56 1.32
N TYR A 120 -2.24 2.50 2.44
CA TYR A 120 -1.50 3.62 3.03
C TYR A 120 -0.02 3.42 2.76
N ILE A 121 0.68 4.46 2.38
CA ILE A 121 2.14 4.46 2.31
C ILE A 121 2.71 5.52 3.23
N GLY A 122 3.85 5.27 3.83
CA GLY A 122 4.44 6.22 4.76
C GLY A 122 5.74 5.76 5.38
N SER A 123 6.23 6.60 6.27
CA SER A 123 7.37 6.34 7.12
C SER A 123 7.04 6.82 8.53
N ASN A 124 7.49 6.09 9.56
CA ASN A 124 7.37 6.50 10.96
C ASN A 124 8.63 7.18 11.51
N VAL A 125 9.59 7.51 10.65
CA VAL A 125 10.75 8.32 11.02
C VAL A 125 10.29 9.75 11.27
N SER A 126 10.60 10.30 12.45
CA SER A 126 10.09 11.59 12.93
C SER A 126 10.40 12.77 12.00
N TYR A 127 11.52 12.75 11.29
CA TYR A 127 11.89 13.82 10.37
C TYR A 127 11.35 13.63 8.94
N ALA A 128 10.66 12.53 8.64
CA ALA A 128 10.08 12.27 7.31
C ALA A 128 9.16 13.39 6.85
N THR A 129 8.34 13.91 7.76
CA THR A 129 7.42 15.04 7.50
C THR A 129 8.17 16.30 7.08
N TYR A 130 9.31 16.60 7.69
CA TYR A 130 10.12 17.76 7.33
C TYR A 130 10.76 17.61 5.95
N VAL A 131 11.13 16.39 5.57
CA VAL A 131 11.64 16.11 4.22
C VAL A 131 10.53 16.27 3.19
N GLU A 132 9.37 15.70 3.44
CA GLU A 132 8.20 15.75 2.54
C GLU A 132 7.70 17.18 2.31
N LEU A 133 7.48 17.92 3.39
CA LEU A 133 6.84 19.24 3.34
C LEU A 133 7.84 20.41 3.29
N GLY A 134 9.11 20.14 3.59
CA GLY A 134 10.12 21.18 3.75
C GLY A 134 10.01 21.90 5.08
N THR A 135 10.93 22.83 5.30
CA THR A 135 10.96 23.73 6.45
C THR A 135 11.38 25.12 5.98
N TYR A 136 11.39 26.10 6.85
CA TYR A 136 11.89 27.44 6.50
C TYR A 136 13.39 27.45 6.10
N LYS A 137 14.14 26.40 6.43
CA LYS A 137 15.57 26.24 6.06
C LYS A 137 15.82 25.21 4.94
N MET A 138 14.83 24.39 4.61
CA MET A 138 15.00 23.29 3.67
C MET A 138 13.82 23.23 2.70
N ALA A 139 14.11 23.21 1.41
CA ALA A 139 13.08 23.02 0.39
C ALA A 139 12.37 21.66 0.54
N ALA A 140 11.08 21.64 0.26
CA ALA A 140 10.29 20.42 0.25
C ALA A 140 10.85 19.40 -0.76
N ARG A 141 10.80 18.14 -0.37
CA ARG A 141 11.16 16.97 -1.21
C ARG A 141 10.03 15.96 -1.12
N PRO A 142 8.92 16.17 -1.85
CA PRO A 142 7.66 15.45 -1.67
C PRO A 142 7.72 14.03 -2.26
N PHE A 143 8.54 13.16 -1.67
CA PHE A 143 8.83 11.82 -2.16
C PHE A 143 7.62 10.89 -2.11
N LEU A 144 6.75 11.00 -1.10
CA LEU A 144 5.51 10.22 -1.00
C LEU A 144 4.44 10.75 -1.94
N LYS A 145 4.22 12.07 -1.94
CA LYS A 145 3.22 12.70 -2.81
C LYS A 145 3.50 12.41 -4.27
N MET A 146 4.74 12.58 -4.73
CA MET A 146 5.12 12.32 -6.12
C MET A 146 5.02 10.84 -6.48
N ALA A 147 5.38 9.95 -5.56
CA ALA A 147 5.22 8.50 -5.78
C ALA A 147 3.77 8.15 -6.14
N ILE A 148 2.79 8.80 -5.52
CA ILE A 148 1.37 8.56 -5.79
C ILE A 148 0.92 9.31 -7.05
N THR A 149 1.17 10.62 -7.13
CA THR A 149 0.54 11.46 -8.16
C THR A 149 1.10 11.23 -9.56
N GLU A 150 2.38 10.93 -9.70
CA GLU A 150 3.03 10.72 -10.99
C GLU A 150 2.80 9.31 -11.54
N ASN A 151 2.40 8.35 -10.71
CA ASN A 151 2.23 6.95 -11.11
C ASN A 151 0.75 6.48 -11.09
N THR A 152 -0.20 7.40 -11.07
CA THR A 152 -1.64 7.08 -10.98
C THR A 152 -2.11 6.15 -12.11
N GLU A 153 -1.66 6.36 -13.34
CA GLU A 153 -2.05 5.52 -14.48
C GLU A 153 -1.46 4.09 -14.37
N GLN A 154 -0.26 3.96 -13.82
CA GLN A 154 0.33 2.66 -13.53
C GLN A 154 -0.51 1.90 -12.49
N TYR A 155 -0.95 2.56 -11.42
CA TYR A 155 -1.77 1.95 -10.38
C TYR A 155 -3.15 1.54 -10.88
N LYS A 156 -3.78 2.35 -11.74
CA LYS A 156 -5.02 1.97 -12.41
C LYS A 156 -4.86 0.70 -13.25
N LYS A 157 -3.77 0.63 -14.03
CA LYS A 157 -3.49 -0.55 -14.83
C LYS A 157 -3.27 -1.80 -13.99
N ILE A 158 -2.54 -1.71 -12.87
CA ILE A 158 -2.37 -2.82 -11.93
C ILE A 158 -3.73 -3.31 -11.42
N LEU A 159 -4.61 -2.39 -11.01
CA LEU A 159 -5.95 -2.72 -10.56
C LEU A 159 -6.75 -3.45 -11.66
N GLU A 160 -6.77 -2.90 -12.87
CA GLU A 160 -7.47 -3.51 -14.01
C GLU A 160 -6.95 -4.90 -14.36
N ASP A 161 -5.63 -5.09 -14.34
CA ASP A 161 -4.99 -6.37 -14.66
C ASP A 161 -5.29 -7.44 -13.59
N GLU A 162 -5.29 -7.07 -12.31
CA GLU A 162 -5.67 -8.01 -11.24
C GLU A 162 -7.16 -8.36 -11.28
N MET A 163 -8.03 -7.40 -11.63
CA MET A 163 -9.48 -7.66 -11.79
C MET A 163 -9.79 -8.59 -12.97
N LYS A 164 -8.96 -8.61 -14.02
CA LYS A 164 -9.13 -9.53 -15.16
C LYS A 164 -8.69 -10.96 -14.87
N LYS A 165 -7.87 -11.17 -13.83
CA LYS A 165 -7.37 -12.51 -13.45
C LYS A 165 -8.36 -13.30 -12.56
N GLY A 166 -9.34 -12.65 -11.96
CA GLY A 166 -10.37 -13.24 -11.10
C GLY A 166 -11.64 -13.55 -11.85
#